data_2d11aa21de12bbf153dae9d122bca623
#
_entry.id   2d11aa21de12bbf153dae9d122bca623
#
_cell.length_a   1.000
_cell.length_b   1.000
_cell.length_c   1.000
_cell.angle_alpha   90.00
_cell.angle_beta   90.00
_cell.angle_gamma   90.00
#
_symmetry.space_group_name_H-M   'P 1'
#
loop_
_entity.id
_entity.type
_entity.pdbx_description
1 polymer ?
#
loop_
_entity_poly.entity_id
_entity_poly.type
_entity_poly.pdbx_seq_one_letter_code
_entity_poly.pdbx_strand_id
1 'polypeptide(L)'
;MANPQRGEVSAVIEGEEKVLCLTLGALAELEARLQAGDLIGLSERFSGGRVTARDLTAILGAGLRGGGNAVTDDDLARMHIEGGLKGAAEIAARLLRATFGGEA
;
A
#
# COMPACT_ATOMS: atom_id res chain seq x y z
N MET A 1 -12.43 -2.93 -11.69
CA MET A 1 -11.53 -4.05 -11.47
C MET A 1 -10.09 -3.59 -11.54
N ALA A 2 -9.28 -4.05 -10.62
CA ALA A 2 -7.89 -3.63 -10.57
C ALA A 2 -7.11 -4.20 -11.75
N ASN A 3 -6.19 -3.38 -12.25
CA ASN A 3 -5.36 -3.78 -13.38
C ASN A 3 -3.90 -3.71 -12.95
N PRO A 4 -3.25 -4.86 -12.69
CA PRO A 4 -1.86 -4.86 -12.21
C PRO A 4 -0.89 -4.19 -13.17
N GLN A 5 -1.19 -4.20 -14.47
CA GLN A 5 -0.30 -3.54 -15.42
C GLN A 5 -0.32 -2.03 -15.25
N ARG A 6 -1.36 -1.50 -14.62
CA ARG A 6 -1.43 -0.09 -14.31
C ARG A 6 -1.02 0.17 -12.86
N GLY A 7 -0.47 -0.82 -12.19
CA GLY A 7 -0.06 -0.69 -10.81
C GLY A 7 -1.21 -0.77 -9.82
N GLU A 8 -2.33 -1.31 -10.24
CA GLU A 8 -3.52 -1.39 -9.38
C GLU A 8 -3.62 -2.75 -8.72
N VAL A 9 -4.07 -2.74 -7.47
CA VAL A 9 -4.28 -3.95 -6.69
C VAL A 9 -5.62 -3.80 -5.99
N SER A 10 -6.37 -4.88 -5.86
CA SER A 10 -7.63 -4.81 -5.12
C SER A 10 -7.46 -5.48 -3.76
N ALA A 11 -8.24 -5.04 -2.80
CA ALA A 11 -8.23 -5.59 -1.46
C ALA A 11 -9.60 -5.39 -0.83
N VAL A 12 -9.94 -6.26 0.11
CA VAL A 12 -11.21 -6.12 0.83
C VAL A 12 -10.93 -5.40 2.14
N ILE A 13 -11.50 -4.21 2.29
CA ILE A 13 -11.33 -3.37 3.46
C ILE A 13 -12.71 -2.93 3.90
N GLU A 14 -13.04 -3.16 5.17
CA GLU A 14 -14.36 -2.85 5.70
C GLU A 14 -15.44 -3.60 4.92
N GLY A 15 -15.13 -4.80 4.48
CA GLY A 15 -16.11 -5.64 3.79
C GLY A 15 -16.35 -5.25 2.33
N GLU A 16 -15.61 -4.29 1.81
CA GLU A 16 -15.80 -3.84 0.43
C GLU A 16 -14.52 -3.97 -0.36
N GLU A 17 -14.65 -4.31 -1.62
CA GLU A 17 -13.48 -4.37 -2.48
C GLU A 17 -13.05 -2.95 -2.86
N LYS A 18 -11.80 -2.64 -2.60
CA LYS A 18 -11.24 -1.32 -2.89
C LYS A 18 -10.05 -1.49 -3.83
N VAL A 19 -9.82 -0.48 -4.66
CA VAL A 19 -8.67 -0.49 -5.56
C VAL A 19 -7.59 0.42 -4.97
N LEU A 20 -6.36 -0.10 -4.92
CA LEU A 20 -5.21 0.66 -4.44
C LEU A 20 -4.24 0.85 -5.60
N CYS A 21 -3.57 1.99 -5.62
CA CYS A 21 -2.61 2.30 -6.65
C CYS A 21 -1.63 3.34 -6.11
N LEU A 22 -0.34 3.10 -6.28
CA LEU A 22 0.66 4.07 -5.85
C LEU A 22 1.02 4.95 -7.06
N THR A 23 0.24 6.00 -7.23
CA THR A 23 0.52 7.00 -8.26
C THR A 23 1.77 7.77 -7.85
N LEU A 24 2.30 8.60 -8.74
CA LEU A 24 3.44 9.44 -8.40
C LEU A 24 3.13 10.32 -7.19
N GLY A 25 1.91 10.86 -7.14
CA GLY A 25 1.51 11.66 -5.98
C GLY A 25 1.48 10.83 -4.72
N ALA A 26 0.96 9.61 -4.80
CA ALA A 26 0.93 8.71 -3.65
C ALA A 26 2.34 8.34 -3.22
N LEU A 27 3.24 8.12 -4.17
CA LEU A 27 4.63 7.79 -3.85
C LEU A 27 5.33 8.96 -3.17
N ALA A 28 5.08 10.16 -3.63
CA ALA A 28 5.65 11.35 -2.99
C ALA A 28 5.14 11.50 -1.56
N GLU A 29 3.87 11.25 -1.36
CA GLU A 29 3.27 11.31 -0.03
C GLU A 29 3.88 10.25 0.88
N LEU A 30 4.04 9.04 0.35
CA LEU A 30 4.62 7.94 1.10
C LEU A 30 6.06 8.24 1.50
N GLU A 31 6.83 8.77 0.57
CA GLU A 31 8.21 9.12 0.84
C GLU A 31 8.29 10.15 1.98
N ALA A 32 7.45 11.16 1.95
CA ALA A 32 7.43 12.17 2.99
C ALA A 32 7.01 11.60 4.33
N ARG A 33 6.00 10.70 4.31
CA ARG A 33 5.49 10.11 5.54
C ARG A 33 6.51 9.24 6.23
N LEU A 34 7.21 8.43 5.47
CA LEU A 34 8.14 7.47 6.05
C LEU A 34 9.55 8.05 6.17
N GLN A 35 9.77 9.24 5.64
CA GLN A 35 11.10 9.85 5.64
C GLN A 35 12.12 8.88 5.07
N ALA A 36 11.66 8.10 4.09
CA ALA A 36 12.50 7.02 3.58
C ALA A 36 13.28 7.55 2.42
N GLY A 37 13.66 8.55 2.13
CA GLY A 37 14.42 9.06 1.03
C GLY A 37 14.67 8.07 -0.10
N ASP A 38 14.27 6.84 0.06
CA ASP A 38 14.57 5.78 -0.91
C ASP A 38 13.43 4.78 -0.92
N LEU A 39 12.58 4.88 -1.93
CA LEU A 39 11.45 3.97 -2.06
C LEU A 39 11.89 2.56 -2.38
N ILE A 40 13.03 2.40 -3.06
CA ILE A 40 13.56 1.08 -3.34
C ILE A 40 14.00 0.41 -2.05
N GLY A 41 14.59 1.17 -1.14
CA GLY A 41 14.96 0.65 0.17
C GLY A 41 13.74 0.18 0.95
N LEU A 42 12.63 0.89 0.82
CA LEU A 42 11.40 0.48 1.48
C LEU A 42 10.94 -0.87 0.93
N SER A 43 10.98 -1.03 -0.38
CA SER A 43 10.60 -2.27 -1.01
C SER A 43 11.49 -3.42 -0.53
N GLU A 44 12.78 -3.16 -0.37
CA GLU A 44 13.70 -4.18 0.11
C GLU A 44 13.42 -4.57 1.54
N ARG A 45 13.06 -3.61 2.40
CA ARG A 45 12.69 -3.94 3.77
C ARG A 45 11.48 -4.84 3.80
N PHE A 46 10.51 -4.58 2.91
CA PHE A 46 9.34 -5.43 2.82
C PHE A 46 9.70 -6.85 2.42
N SER A 47 10.58 -6.99 1.44
CA SER A 47 11.02 -8.31 1.02
C SER A 47 11.71 -9.05 2.14
N GLY A 48 12.42 -8.33 3.01
CA GLY A 48 13.10 -8.91 4.14
C GLY A 48 12.22 -9.16 5.35
N GLY A 49 10.94 -8.83 5.26
CA GLY A 49 10.03 -9.07 6.37
C GLY A 49 10.12 -8.04 7.48
N ARG A 50 10.83 -6.95 7.27
CA ARG A 50 11.02 -5.95 8.32
C ARG A 50 10.05 -4.80 8.10
N VAL A 51 8.80 -5.02 8.45
CA VAL A 51 7.77 -4.01 8.28
C VAL A 51 7.12 -3.75 9.62
N THR A 52 6.67 -2.52 9.81
CA THR A 52 5.96 -2.13 11.01
C THR A 52 4.52 -1.80 10.66
N ALA A 53 3.67 -1.74 11.67
CA ALA A 53 2.29 -1.32 11.44
C ALA A 53 2.24 0.08 10.88
N ARG A 54 3.18 0.93 11.27
CA ARG A 54 3.25 2.28 10.75
C ARG A 54 3.56 2.26 9.25
N ASP A 55 4.51 1.42 8.83
CA ASP A 55 4.80 1.26 7.42
C ASP A 55 3.58 0.81 6.66
N LEU A 56 2.88 -0.19 7.19
CA LEU A 56 1.69 -0.71 6.52
C LEU A 56 0.60 0.34 6.38
N THR A 57 0.35 1.10 7.45
CA THR A 57 -0.66 2.14 7.41
C THR A 57 -0.31 3.19 6.36
N ALA A 58 0.94 3.57 6.29
CA ALA A 58 1.37 4.59 5.34
C ALA A 58 1.22 4.10 3.90
N ILE A 59 1.64 2.85 3.65
CA ILE A 59 1.59 2.31 2.29
C ILE A 59 0.16 2.10 1.84
N LEU A 60 -0.65 1.48 2.69
CA LEU A 60 -2.04 1.21 2.31
C LEU A 60 -2.84 2.50 2.20
N GLY A 61 -2.59 3.46 3.09
CA GLY A 61 -3.27 4.74 3.01
C GLY A 61 -2.96 5.47 1.71
N ALA A 62 -1.68 5.55 1.37
CA ALA A 62 -1.28 6.20 0.13
C ALA A 62 -1.87 5.46 -1.07
N GLY A 63 -1.86 4.12 -1.02
CA GLY A 63 -2.43 3.32 -2.10
C GLY A 63 -3.92 3.53 -2.27
N LEU A 64 -4.65 3.60 -1.16
CA LEU A 64 -6.09 3.82 -1.23
C LEU A 64 -6.41 5.19 -1.84
N ARG A 65 -5.71 6.23 -1.38
CA ARG A 65 -5.94 7.56 -1.93
C ARG A 65 -5.54 7.62 -3.40
N GLY A 66 -4.45 6.94 -3.76
CA GLY A 66 -4.05 6.88 -5.16
C GLY A 66 -5.03 6.12 -6.03
N GLY A 67 -5.77 5.21 -5.44
CA GLY A 67 -6.81 4.46 -6.14
C GLY A 67 -8.15 5.19 -6.18
N GLY A 68 -8.21 6.39 -5.63
CA GLY A 68 -9.43 7.19 -5.69
C GLY A 68 -10.29 7.11 -4.44
N ASN A 69 -9.80 6.51 -3.37
CA ASN A 69 -10.57 6.38 -2.13
C ASN A 69 -10.22 7.51 -1.17
N ALA A 70 -11.24 8.21 -0.68
CA ALA A 70 -11.03 9.35 0.20
C ALA A 70 -10.90 8.87 1.64
N VAL A 71 -9.73 8.41 1.98
CA VAL A 71 -9.45 7.81 3.29
C VAL A 71 -8.18 8.43 3.86
N THR A 72 -8.22 8.82 5.14
CA THR A 72 -7.01 9.29 5.81
C THR A 72 -6.32 8.11 6.47
N ASP A 73 -5.06 8.31 6.87
CA ASP A 73 -4.36 7.27 7.61
C ASP A 73 -5.05 7.00 8.94
N ASP A 74 -5.60 8.02 9.58
CA ASP A 74 -6.35 7.82 10.82
C ASP A 74 -7.58 6.97 10.59
N ASP A 75 -8.30 7.21 9.49
CA ASP A 75 -9.44 6.37 9.15
C ASP A 75 -9.00 4.93 8.98
N LEU A 76 -7.93 4.72 8.22
CA LEU A 76 -7.45 3.38 7.92
C LEU A 76 -7.04 2.65 9.19
N ALA A 77 -6.45 3.35 10.14
CA ALA A 77 -6.00 2.72 11.37
C ALA A 77 -7.15 2.09 12.15
N ARG A 78 -8.37 2.54 11.91
CA ARG A 78 -9.54 2.01 12.61
C ARG A 78 -10.34 1.05 11.75
N MET A 79 -9.93 0.80 10.52
CA MET A 79 -10.68 -0.05 9.61
C MET A 79 -10.26 -1.50 9.74
N HIS A 80 -11.20 -2.36 9.41
CA HIS A 80 -10.96 -3.79 9.42
C HIS A 80 -10.47 -4.22 8.04
N ILE A 81 -9.31 -4.84 7.98
CA ILE A 81 -8.74 -5.34 6.74
C ILE A 81 -8.85 -6.85 6.76
N GLU A 82 -9.37 -7.43 5.69
CA GLU A 82 -9.52 -8.86 5.61
C GLU A 82 -8.16 -9.53 5.78
N GLY A 83 -8.09 -10.51 6.66
CA GLY A 83 -6.82 -11.17 6.95
C GLY A 83 -6.00 -10.51 8.03
N GLY A 84 -6.46 -9.39 8.58
CA GLY A 84 -5.77 -8.72 9.67
C GLY A 84 -4.39 -8.23 9.27
N LEU A 85 -3.45 -8.28 10.19
CA LEU A 85 -2.11 -7.77 9.95
C LEU A 85 -1.43 -8.53 8.81
N LYS A 86 -1.60 -9.84 8.77
CA LYS A 86 -1.00 -10.63 7.70
C LYS A 86 -1.60 -10.26 6.35
N GLY A 87 -2.92 -10.08 6.31
CA GLY A 87 -3.59 -9.65 5.09
C GLY A 87 -3.10 -8.29 4.64
N ALA A 88 -2.95 -7.37 5.58
CA ALA A 88 -2.45 -6.04 5.25
C ALA A 88 -1.04 -6.10 4.66
N ALA A 89 -0.19 -6.94 5.23
CA ALA A 89 1.17 -7.09 4.72
C ALA A 89 1.18 -7.67 3.31
N GLU A 90 0.28 -8.62 3.04
CA GLU A 90 0.20 -9.21 1.71
C GLU A 90 -0.26 -8.20 0.68
N ILE A 91 -1.25 -7.37 1.05
CA ILE A 91 -1.73 -6.34 0.15
C ILE A 91 -0.61 -5.35 -0.16
N ALA A 92 0.12 -4.92 0.87
CA ALA A 92 1.21 -3.98 0.68
C ALA A 92 2.29 -4.56 -0.20
N ALA A 93 2.61 -5.84 -0.02
CA ALA A 93 3.63 -6.49 -0.83
C ALA A 93 3.21 -6.55 -2.31
N ARG A 94 1.93 -6.89 -2.56
CA ARG A 94 1.44 -6.91 -3.93
C ARG A 94 1.46 -5.53 -4.54
N LEU A 95 1.09 -4.52 -3.74
CA LEU A 95 1.05 -3.16 -4.22
C LEU A 95 2.44 -2.66 -4.60
N LEU A 96 3.43 -2.94 -3.76
CA LEU A 96 4.80 -2.55 -4.05
C LEU A 96 5.33 -3.26 -5.29
N ARG A 97 5.00 -4.55 -5.42
CA ARG A 97 5.45 -5.30 -6.59
C ARG A 97 4.83 -4.76 -7.87
N ALA A 98 3.53 -4.43 -7.82
CA ALA A 98 2.86 -3.88 -8.99
C ALA A 98 3.43 -2.51 -9.35
N THR A 99 3.85 -1.75 -8.35
CA THR A 99 4.35 -0.40 -8.54
C THR A 99 5.75 -0.40 -9.13
N PHE A 100 6.62 -1.25 -8.62
CA PHE A 100 8.02 -1.24 -9.02
C PHE A 100 8.34 -2.29 -10.09
N GLY A 101 7.33 -2.98 -10.60
CA GLY A 101 7.54 -3.90 -11.69
C GLY A 101 8.39 -5.07 -11.31
N GLY A 102 8.20 -5.60 -10.14
CA GLY A 102 9.06 -6.65 -9.65
C GLY A 102 8.87 -7.94 -10.37
N GLU A 103 8.28 -8.00 -11.53
CA GLU A 103 8.21 -9.18 -12.20
C GLU A 103 9.35 -9.35 -13.00
N ALA A 104 9.83 -10.23 -13.09
CA ALA A 104 11.00 -10.43 -13.84
C ALA A 104 10.74 -10.38 -15.27
#